data_46b345c1b0ff4c251f011194d3c7aab5
#
_entry.id   46b345c1b0ff4c251f011194d3c7aab5
#
_cell.length_a   1.000
_cell.length_b   1.000
_cell.length_c   1.000
_cell.angle_alpha   90.00
_cell.angle_beta   90.00
_cell.angle_gamma   90.00
#
_symmetry.space_group_name_H-M   'P 1'
#
loop_
_entity.id
_entity.type
_entity.pdbx_description
1 polymer ?
#
loop_
_entity_poly.entity_id
_entity_poly.type
_entity_poly.pdbx_seq_one_letter_code
_entity_poly.pdbx_strand_id
1 'polypeptide(L)'
;PVEVRYRPLVDLSPDGKTVVAERDQVAGVVDAVEELWTEIPPGSDATDILCFFSGEREIRDAADALTALKLPGTEVLPLYARLSAAEQHRVFRRSGQRRIILATNVAETSLTVPGIGFVVDTGTARISRYSQRTKVQRLPIEPISKASAAQRTGRCGRVAEGICIRLYSTEDFEARPDFTE
;
A
#
# COMPACT_ATOMS: atom_id res chain seq x y z
N PRO A 1 -7.09 2.85 17.19
CA PRO A 1 -5.70 3.27 17.05
C PRO A 1 -4.95 2.43 16.03
N VAL A 2 -3.96 3.03 15.36
CA VAL A 2 -3.14 2.36 14.36
C VAL A 2 -1.67 2.50 14.75
N GLU A 3 -0.97 1.36 14.81
CA GLU A 3 0.47 1.36 14.95
C GLU A 3 1.11 1.58 13.58
N VAL A 4 2.03 2.52 13.46
CA VAL A 4 2.78 2.77 12.22
C VAL A 4 4.18 2.22 12.37
N ARG A 5 4.59 1.37 11.42
CA ARG A 5 5.94 0.81 11.36
C ARG A 5 6.62 1.27 10.09
N TYR A 6 7.88 1.66 10.20
CA TYR A 6 8.69 2.07 9.05
C TYR A 6 9.65 0.95 8.67
N ARG A 7 9.57 0.51 7.40
CA ARG A 7 10.43 -0.55 6.85
C ARG A 7 11.00 -0.07 5.53
N PRO A 8 12.01 0.84 5.57
CA PRO A 8 12.53 1.44 4.34
C PRO A 8 13.14 0.40 3.40
N LEU A 9 12.99 0.66 2.10
CA LEU A 9 13.60 -0.17 1.05
C LEU A 9 15.10 0.14 0.90
N VAL A 10 15.54 1.28 1.42
CA VAL A 10 16.91 1.73 1.31
C VAL A 10 17.51 1.84 2.70
N ASP A 11 18.62 1.14 2.92
CA ASP A 11 19.41 1.26 4.15
C ASP A 11 20.58 2.21 3.90
N LEU A 12 20.71 3.22 4.76
CA LEU A 12 21.77 4.22 4.66
C LEU A 12 22.88 3.92 5.67
N SER A 13 24.07 4.41 5.36
CA SER A 13 25.20 4.41 6.32
C SER A 13 24.83 5.24 7.56
N PRO A 14 25.55 5.08 8.70
CA PRO A 14 25.25 5.84 9.92
C PRO A 14 25.23 7.35 9.74
N ASP A 15 26.00 7.90 8.79
CA ASP A 15 26.01 9.32 8.49
C ASP A 15 24.88 9.76 7.53
N GLY A 16 24.08 8.82 7.01
CA GLY A 16 22.99 9.09 6.12
C GLY A 16 23.34 9.46 4.70
N LYS A 17 24.61 9.35 4.32
CA LYS A 17 25.12 9.83 3.01
C LYS A 17 25.27 8.76 1.96
N THR A 18 25.38 7.49 2.35
CA THR A 18 25.69 6.40 1.43
C THR A 18 24.61 5.33 1.54
N VAL A 19 24.13 4.85 0.39
CA VAL A 19 23.22 3.70 0.33
C VAL A 19 24.05 2.44 0.57
N VAL A 20 23.76 1.72 1.65
CA VAL A 20 24.44 0.49 2.03
C VAL A 20 23.73 -0.72 1.42
N ALA A 21 22.41 -0.71 1.41
CA ALA A 21 21.59 -1.78 0.85
C ALA A 21 20.31 -1.21 0.30
N GLU A 22 19.79 -1.83 -0.76
CA GLU A 22 18.53 -1.46 -1.37
C GLU A 22 17.77 -2.72 -1.75
N ARG A 23 16.48 -2.75 -1.41
CA ARG A 23 15.57 -3.83 -1.81
C ARG A 23 14.57 -3.28 -2.82
N ASP A 24 14.12 -4.11 -3.76
CA ASP A 24 13.07 -3.67 -4.65
C ASP A 24 11.71 -3.62 -3.92
N GLN A 25 10.76 -2.93 -4.53
CA GLN A 25 9.44 -2.70 -3.92
C GLN A 25 8.70 -4.02 -3.72
N VAL A 26 8.76 -4.95 -4.67
CA VAL A 26 8.07 -6.23 -4.57
C VAL A 26 8.58 -7.02 -3.37
N ALA A 27 9.91 -7.09 -3.20
CA ALA A 27 10.50 -7.76 -2.04
C ALA A 27 10.07 -7.10 -0.73
N GLY A 28 10.02 -5.77 -0.70
CA GLY A 28 9.57 -5.03 0.48
C GLY A 28 8.11 -5.31 0.83
N VAL A 29 7.24 -5.39 -0.18
CA VAL A 29 5.82 -5.72 0.02
C VAL A 29 5.67 -7.15 0.53
N VAL A 30 6.39 -8.10 -0.05
CA VAL A 30 6.36 -9.50 0.41
C VAL A 30 6.79 -9.61 1.87
N ASP A 31 7.90 -8.96 2.23
CA ASP A 31 8.38 -8.96 3.62
C ASP A 31 7.36 -8.35 4.57
N ALA A 32 6.72 -7.24 4.17
CA ALA A 32 5.70 -6.59 4.99
C ALA A 32 4.48 -7.48 5.19
N VAL A 33 4.01 -8.15 4.13
CA VAL A 33 2.88 -9.07 4.22
C VAL A 33 3.22 -10.24 5.16
N GLU A 34 4.42 -10.79 5.05
CA GLU A 34 4.86 -11.87 5.94
C GLU A 34 4.95 -11.40 7.39
N GLU A 35 5.44 -10.19 7.62
CA GLU A 35 5.49 -9.61 8.97
C GLU A 35 4.07 -9.48 9.55
N LEU A 36 3.13 -8.95 8.77
CA LEU A 36 1.74 -8.76 9.20
C LEU A 36 1.02 -10.09 9.40
N TRP A 37 1.42 -11.12 8.66
CA TRP A 37 0.81 -12.43 8.79
C TRP A 37 0.98 -13.01 10.19
N THR A 38 2.08 -12.72 10.85
CA THR A 38 2.35 -13.19 12.22
C THR A 38 1.58 -12.39 13.27
N GLU A 39 1.05 -11.22 12.90
CA GLU A 39 0.35 -10.31 13.83
C GLU A 39 -1.15 -10.55 13.88
N ILE A 40 -1.67 -11.49 13.10
CA ILE A 40 -3.12 -11.68 13.00
C ILE A 40 -3.64 -12.39 14.24
N PRO A 41 -4.48 -11.72 15.06
CA PRO A 41 -5.01 -12.34 16.26
C PRO A 41 -6.10 -13.37 15.90
N PRO A 42 -6.18 -14.48 16.63
CA PRO A 42 -7.23 -15.46 16.42
C PRO A 42 -8.62 -14.84 16.64
N GLY A 43 -9.54 -15.16 15.71
CA GLY A 43 -10.94 -14.72 15.85
C GLY A 43 -11.20 -13.27 15.49
N SER A 44 -10.22 -12.55 14.96
CA SER A 44 -10.44 -11.19 14.48
C SER A 44 -11.17 -11.18 13.14
N ASP A 45 -12.15 -10.29 12.98
CA ASP A 45 -12.87 -10.12 11.72
C ASP A 45 -12.16 -9.18 10.75
N ALA A 46 -11.28 -8.32 11.25
CA ALA A 46 -10.53 -7.35 10.42
C ALA A 46 -9.10 -7.87 10.23
N THR A 47 -8.92 -8.79 9.27
CA THR A 47 -7.63 -9.45 9.04
C THR A 47 -7.08 -9.24 7.64
N ASP A 48 -7.82 -8.56 6.78
CA ASP A 48 -7.37 -8.34 5.41
C ASP A 48 -6.29 -7.27 5.34
N ILE A 49 -5.44 -7.39 4.33
CA ILE A 49 -4.32 -6.47 4.12
C ILE A 49 -4.59 -5.65 2.86
N LEU A 50 -4.50 -4.33 3.00
CA LEU A 50 -4.62 -3.41 1.86
C LEU A 50 -3.25 -2.83 1.55
N CYS A 51 -2.74 -3.10 0.35
CA CYS A 51 -1.44 -2.62 -0.10
C CYS A 51 -1.64 -1.52 -1.14
N PHE A 52 -0.97 -0.38 -0.96
CA PHE A 52 -1.07 0.76 -1.87
C PHE A 52 0.13 0.83 -2.80
N PHE A 53 -0.14 0.98 -4.09
CA PHE A 53 0.85 1.04 -5.17
C PHE A 53 0.62 2.27 -6.04
N SER A 54 1.60 2.58 -6.89
CA SER A 54 1.51 3.70 -7.82
C SER A 54 0.70 3.38 -9.08
N GLY A 55 0.62 2.12 -9.50
CA GLY A 55 -0.07 1.77 -10.73
C GLY A 55 -0.27 0.29 -10.95
N GLU A 56 -0.90 -0.04 -12.07
CA GLU A 56 -1.29 -1.42 -12.43
C GLU A 56 -0.10 -2.36 -12.61
N ARG A 57 0.99 -1.86 -13.17
CA ARG A 57 2.19 -2.68 -13.40
C ARG A 57 2.77 -3.16 -12.08
N GLU A 58 2.92 -2.25 -11.14
CA GLU A 58 3.44 -2.54 -9.82
C GLU A 58 2.53 -3.51 -9.07
N ILE A 59 1.21 -3.35 -9.25
CA ILE A 59 0.22 -4.28 -8.68
C ILE A 59 0.40 -5.68 -9.26
N ARG A 60 0.55 -5.80 -10.58
CA ARG A 60 0.72 -7.12 -11.22
C ARG A 60 1.99 -7.82 -10.75
N ASP A 61 3.09 -7.09 -10.67
CA ASP A 61 4.36 -7.66 -10.22
C ASP A 61 4.25 -8.16 -8.77
N ALA A 62 3.64 -7.38 -7.91
CA ALA A 62 3.42 -7.78 -6.51
C ALA A 62 2.42 -8.94 -6.40
N ALA A 63 1.36 -8.93 -7.22
CA ALA A 63 0.36 -9.99 -7.20
C ALA A 63 0.99 -11.34 -7.56
N ASP A 64 1.86 -11.37 -8.56
CA ASP A 64 2.56 -12.59 -8.96
C ASP A 64 3.43 -13.12 -7.81
N ALA A 65 4.18 -12.24 -7.15
CA ALA A 65 5.05 -12.62 -6.04
C ALA A 65 4.25 -13.11 -4.83
N LEU A 66 3.16 -12.43 -4.48
CA LEU A 66 2.32 -12.81 -3.35
C LEU A 66 1.58 -14.12 -3.61
N THR A 67 1.09 -14.32 -4.82
CA THR A 67 0.43 -15.56 -5.22
C THR A 67 1.41 -16.74 -5.13
N ALA A 68 2.66 -16.53 -5.50
CA ALA A 68 3.70 -17.54 -5.44
C ALA A 68 4.01 -18.02 -4.02
N LEU A 69 3.70 -17.22 -2.99
CA LEU A 69 3.88 -17.63 -1.59
C LEU A 69 2.91 -18.73 -1.16
N LYS A 70 1.80 -18.89 -1.88
CA LYS A 70 0.76 -19.90 -1.59
C LYS A 70 0.30 -19.87 -0.14
N LEU A 71 -0.01 -18.67 0.35
CA LEU A 71 -0.53 -18.48 1.70
C LEU A 71 -1.88 -19.18 1.85
N PRO A 72 -2.08 -20.00 2.91
CA PRO A 72 -3.31 -20.77 3.04
C PRO A 72 -4.55 -19.89 3.24
N GLY A 73 -5.66 -20.26 2.61
CA GLY A 73 -6.93 -19.58 2.75
C GLY A 73 -6.92 -18.11 2.34
N THR A 74 -6.14 -17.75 1.32
CA THR A 74 -5.86 -16.37 0.96
C THR A 74 -6.16 -16.11 -0.52
N GLU A 75 -6.79 -14.94 -0.78
CA GLU A 75 -6.97 -14.41 -2.13
C GLU A 75 -6.12 -13.16 -2.31
N VAL A 76 -5.52 -13.00 -3.49
CA VAL A 76 -4.81 -11.78 -3.88
C VAL A 76 -5.68 -11.07 -4.93
N LEU A 77 -6.16 -9.87 -4.62
CA LEU A 77 -7.14 -9.15 -5.45
C LEU A 77 -6.64 -7.76 -5.82
N PRO A 78 -6.57 -7.42 -7.11
CA PRO A 78 -6.26 -6.05 -7.53
C PRO A 78 -7.46 -5.12 -7.38
N LEU A 79 -7.20 -3.83 -7.15
CA LEU A 79 -8.24 -2.80 -7.08
C LEU A 79 -7.73 -1.48 -7.67
N TYR A 80 -8.10 -1.20 -8.92
CA TYR A 80 -7.77 0.05 -9.58
C TYR A 80 -8.92 0.48 -10.51
N ALA A 81 -8.92 1.75 -10.92
CA ALA A 81 -10.07 2.38 -11.57
C ALA A 81 -10.49 1.72 -12.89
N ARG A 82 -9.55 1.13 -13.62
CA ARG A 82 -9.83 0.53 -14.94
C ARG A 82 -10.40 -0.88 -14.88
N LEU A 83 -10.52 -1.46 -13.69
CA LEU A 83 -11.15 -2.78 -13.55
C LEU A 83 -12.62 -2.71 -13.90
N SER A 84 -13.17 -3.82 -14.44
CA SER A 84 -14.59 -3.94 -14.66
C SER A 84 -15.36 -3.85 -13.34
N ALA A 85 -16.65 -3.51 -13.42
CA ALA A 85 -17.52 -3.47 -12.25
C ALA A 85 -17.54 -4.81 -11.51
N ALA A 86 -17.55 -5.92 -12.25
CA ALA A 86 -17.53 -7.26 -11.66
C ALA A 86 -16.25 -7.54 -10.88
N GLU A 87 -15.08 -7.15 -11.42
CA GLU A 87 -13.80 -7.33 -10.76
C GLU A 87 -13.69 -6.45 -9.51
N GLN A 88 -14.13 -5.19 -9.60
CA GLN A 88 -14.17 -4.30 -8.43
C GLN A 88 -15.10 -4.86 -7.36
N HIS A 89 -16.24 -5.41 -7.76
CA HIS A 89 -17.22 -5.96 -6.84
C HIS A 89 -16.68 -7.13 -6.02
N ARG A 90 -15.77 -7.92 -6.57
CA ARG A 90 -15.12 -9.03 -5.84
C ARG A 90 -14.41 -8.56 -4.58
N VAL A 91 -13.86 -7.33 -4.59
CA VAL A 91 -13.15 -6.76 -3.46
C VAL A 91 -14.10 -6.44 -2.29
N PHE A 92 -15.38 -6.18 -2.60
CA PHE A 92 -16.38 -5.84 -1.59
C PHE A 92 -17.16 -7.05 -1.08
N ARG A 93 -16.98 -8.21 -1.71
CA ARG A 93 -17.71 -9.42 -1.35
C ARG A 93 -16.88 -10.29 -0.40
N ARG A 94 -17.46 -10.65 0.74
CA ARG A 94 -16.80 -11.57 1.67
C ARG A 94 -16.87 -12.99 1.11
N SER A 95 -15.73 -13.68 1.07
CA SER A 95 -15.62 -15.04 0.53
C SER A 95 -15.21 -16.07 1.58
N GLY A 96 -15.04 -15.69 2.83
CA GLY A 96 -14.50 -16.58 3.86
C GLY A 96 -13.00 -16.76 3.81
N GLN A 97 -12.35 -16.28 2.74
CA GLN A 97 -10.89 -16.26 2.63
C GLN A 97 -10.35 -14.92 3.10
N ARG A 98 -9.12 -14.94 3.59
CA ARG A 98 -8.38 -13.72 3.89
C ARG A 98 -7.96 -13.08 2.58
N ARG A 99 -8.05 -11.76 2.51
CA ARG A 99 -7.74 -11.04 1.27
C ARG A 99 -6.48 -10.18 1.43
N ILE A 100 -5.65 -10.21 0.40
CA ILE A 100 -4.59 -9.23 0.20
C ILE A 100 -5.02 -8.40 -0.99
N ILE A 101 -5.39 -7.15 -0.76
CA ILE A 101 -5.94 -6.25 -1.77
C ILE A 101 -4.85 -5.30 -2.21
N LEU A 102 -4.57 -5.27 -3.51
CA LEU A 102 -3.50 -4.45 -4.08
C LEU A 102 -4.15 -3.30 -4.84
N ALA A 103 -4.03 -2.09 -4.31
CA ALA A 103 -4.77 -0.93 -4.81
C ALA A 103 -3.86 0.22 -5.20
N THR A 104 -4.37 1.08 -6.07
CA THR A 104 -3.82 2.42 -6.30
C THR A 104 -4.45 3.39 -5.29
N ASN A 105 -4.15 4.68 -5.44
CA ASN A 105 -4.71 5.71 -4.56
C ASN A 105 -6.25 5.81 -4.61
N VAL A 106 -6.92 5.08 -5.50
CA VAL A 106 -8.38 4.99 -5.53
C VAL A 106 -8.95 4.52 -4.19
N ALA A 107 -8.22 3.71 -3.45
CA ALA A 107 -8.66 3.20 -2.15
C ALA A 107 -8.32 4.16 -0.98
N GLU A 108 -7.69 5.31 -1.24
CA GLU A 108 -7.46 6.31 -0.19
C GLU A 108 -8.77 6.97 0.22
N THR A 109 -9.60 7.37 -0.74
CA THR A 109 -10.83 8.14 -0.50
C THR A 109 -12.03 7.66 -1.30
N SER A 110 -11.88 7.34 -2.58
CA SER A 110 -13.00 7.08 -3.49
C SER A 110 -13.70 5.77 -3.21
N LEU A 111 -12.97 4.76 -2.77
CA LEU A 111 -13.51 3.43 -2.47
C LEU A 111 -13.17 3.07 -1.04
N THR A 112 -14.17 2.62 -0.29
CA THR A 112 -13.98 2.14 1.08
C THR A 112 -14.09 0.62 1.09
N VAL A 113 -13.00 -0.06 1.45
CA VAL A 113 -12.96 -1.53 1.48
C VAL A 113 -13.20 -1.99 2.92
N PRO A 114 -14.23 -2.80 3.17
CA PRO A 114 -14.49 -3.30 4.53
C PRO A 114 -13.53 -4.43 4.92
N GLY A 115 -13.33 -4.62 6.22
CA GLY A 115 -12.58 -5.76 6.76
C GLY A 115 -11.07 -5.59 6.77
N ILE A 116 -10.56 -4.38 6.52
CA ILE A 116 -9.13 -4.11 6.49
C ILE A 116 -8.59 -3.95 7.92
N GLY A 117 -7.65 -4.80 8.29
CA GLY A 117 -6.95 -4.71 9.56
C GLY A 117 -5.54 -4.17 9.43
N PHE A 118 -4.95 -4.24 8.24
CA PHE A 118 -3.56 -3.89 8.01
C PHE A 118 -3.39 -3.16 6.70
N VAL A 119 -2.40 -2.25 6.66
CA VAL A 119 -2.06 -1.47 5.46
C VAL A 119 -0.57 -1.60 5.18
N VAL A 120 -0.21 -1.78 3.91
CA VAL A 120 1.16 -1.65 3.44
C VAL A 120 1.19 -0.46 2.49
N ASP A 121 2.02 0.53 2.78
CA ASP A 121 2.10 1.77 2.03
C ASP A 121 3.45 1.87 1.33
N THR A 122 3.46 1.79 0.00
CA THR A 122 4.69 1.94 -0.79
C THR A 122 5.17 3.39 -0.86
N GLY A 123 4.33 4.35 -0.48
CA GLY A 123 4.70 5.76 -0.42
C GLY A 123 4.68 6.50 -1.74
N THR A 124 4.13 5.91 -2.80
CA THR A 124 4.12 6.50 -4.13
C THR A 124 2.73 6.48 -4.75
N ALA A 125 2.51 7.36 -5.71
CA ALA A 125 1.28 7.40 -6.51
C ALA A 125 1.58 8.03 -7.87
N ARG A 126 0.72 7.76 -8.85
CA ARG A 126 0.72 8.52 -10.09
C ARG A 126 -0.08 9.79 -9.86
N ILE A 127 0.55 10.92 -10.10
CA ILE A 127 -0.05 12.23 -9.86
C ILE A 127 -0.15 12.94 -11.20
N SER A 128 -1.35 13.43 -11.54
CA SER A 128 -1.55 14.17 -12.77
C SER A 128 -0.83 15.50 -12.71
N ARG A 129 0.07 15.74 -13.68
CA ARG A 129 0.80 16.99 -13.83
C ARG A 129 0.57 17.52 -15.24
N TYR A 130 0.14 18.75 -15.34
CA TYR A 130 -0.07 19.43 -16.61
C TYR A 130 0.97 20.53 -16.78
N SER A 131 1.68 20.49 -17.93
CA SER A 131 2.62 21.53 -18.28
C SER A 131 1.96 22.50 -19.27
N GLN A 132 1.74 23.74 -18.86
CA GLN A 132 1.22 24.77 -19.76
C GLN A 132 2.19 25.09 -20.90
N ARG A 133 3.48 24.93 -20.64
CA ARG A 133 4.50 25.20 -21.64
C ARG A 133 4.45 24.20 -22.80
N THR A 134 4.33 22.91 -22.51
CA THR A 134 4.30 21.84 -23.52
C THR A 134 2.89 21.41 -23.89
N LYS A 135 1.88 21.84 -23.12
CA LYS A 135 0.47 21.42 -23.24
C LYS A 135 0.32 19.90 -23.18
N VAL A 136 1.19 19.25 -22.42
CA VAL A 136 1.17 17.80 -22.24
C VAL A 136 0.80 17.49 -20.80
N GLN A 137 -0.16 16.59 -20.62
CA GLN A 137 -0.48 16.02 -19.33
C GLN A 137 0.41 14.81 -19.07
N ARG A 138 1.03 14.76 -17.90
CA ARG A 138 1.88 13.65 -17.48
C ARG A 138 1.30 13.02 -16.23
N LEU A 139 1.59 11.73 -16.05
CA LEU A 139 1.24 10.97 -14.87
C LEU A 139 2.51 10.35 -14.26
N PRO A 140 3.45 11.17 -13.78
CA PRO A 140 4.67 10.64 -13.18
C PRO A 140 4.37 9.93 -11.86
N ILE A 141 5.22 8.96 -11.51
CA ILE A 141 5.19 8.33 -10.20
C ILE A 141 5.96 9.24 -9.25
N GLU A 142 5.29 9.71 -8.21
CA GLU A 142 5.85 10.65 -7.23
C GLU A 142 5.61 10.16 -5.81
N PRO A 143 6.45 10.59 -4.85
CA PRO A 143 6.17 10.35 -3.44
C PRO A 143 4.85 11.03 -3.04
N ILE A 144 4.06 10.34 -2.23
CA ILE A 144 2.80 10.92 -1.71
C ILE A 144 3.08 11.92 -0.59
N SER A 145 2.12 12.80 -0.37
CA SER A 145 2.17 13.77 0.74
C SER A 145 1.91 13.09 2.09
N LYS A 146 2.16 13.83 3.17
CA LYS A 146 1.80 13.37 4.53
C LYS A 146 0.30 13.16 4.67
N ALA A 147 -0.51 14.01 4.05
CA ALA A 147 -1.97 13.85 4.07
C ALA A 147 -2.41 12.56 3.40
N SER A 148 -1.86 12.23 2.23
CA SER A 148 -2.14 10.96 1.57
C SER A 148 -1.69 9.77 2.42
N ALA A 149 -0.51 9.85 3.04
CA ALA A 149 -0.03 8.80 3.93
C ALA A 149 -0.99 8.58 5.10
N ALA A 150 -1.52 9.66 5.68
CA ALA A 150 -2.51 9.59 6.75
C ALA A 150 -3.82 8.93 6.28
N GLN A 151 -4.28 9.25 5.07
CA GLN A 151 -5.47 8.63 4.48
C GLN A 151 -5.27 7.12 4.28
N ARG A 152 -4.09 6.71 3.79
CA ARG A 152 -3.76 5.29 3.64
C ARG A 152 -3.75 4.58 5.00
N THR A 153 -3.08 5.15 5.98
CA THR A 153 -3.06 4.64 7.35
C THR A 153 -4.47 4.50 7.93
N GLY A 154 -5.33 5.46 7.63
CA GLY A 154 -6.71 5.48 8.12
C GLY A 154 -7.62 4.39 7.53
N ARG A 155 -7.15 3.61 6.58
CA ARG A 155 -7.96 2.50 6.02
C ARG A 155 -8.05 1.31 6.97
N CYS A 156 -7.15 1.19 7.93
CA CYS A 156 -7.26 0.19 9.00
C CYS A 156 -7.54 0.88 10.35
N GLY A 157 -7.73 0.12 11.40
CA GLY A 157 -7.97 0.66 12.74
C GLY A 157 -9.39 1.18 12.97
N ARG A 158 -10.33 0.91 12.08
CA ARG A 158 -11.73 1.38 12.21
C ARG A 158 -12.56 0.53 13.14
N VAL A 159 -12.39 -0.78 13.07
CA VAL A 159 -13.18 -1.75 13.85
C VAL A 159 -12.37 -2.34 14.99
N ALA A 160 -11.05 -2.45 14.80
CA ALA A 160 -10.11 -3.01 15.76
C ALA A 160 -8.79 -2.25 15.62
N GLU A 161 -7.83 -2.57 16.50
CA GLU A 161 -6.48 -2.03 16.37
C GLU A 161 -5.88 -2.47 15.03
N GLY A 162 -5.19 -1.54 14.35
CA GLY A 162 -4.58 -1.80 13.06
C GLY A 162 -3.09 -1.55 13.05
N ILE A 163 -2.42 -2.07 12.02
CA ILE A 163 -1.00 -1.84 11.78
C ILE A 163 -0.83 -1.35 10.35
N CYS A 164 -0.07 -0.27 10.18
CA CYS A 164 0.33 0.24 8.86
C CYS A 164 1.84 0.15 8.74
N ILE A 165 2.31 -0.57 7.73
CA ILE A 165 3.74 -0.63 7.40
C ILE A 165 4.01 0.32 6.24
N ARG A 166 4.88 1.30 6.46
CA ARG A 166 5.36 2.25 5.47
C ARG A 166 6.73 1.79 4.96
N LEU A 167 6.84 1.60 3.64
CA LEU A 167 8.09 1.10 3.03
C LEU A 167 9.08 2.24 2.76
N TYR A 168 9.15 3.19 3.65
CA TYR A 168 10.10 4.30 3.63
C TYR A 168 10.47 4.64 5.08
N SER A 169 11.47 5.51 5.24
CA SER A 169 11.97 5.83 6.57
C SER A 169 11.15 6.94 7.25
N THR A 170 11.30 7.06 8.56
CA THR A 170 10.73 8.18 9.32
C THR A 170 11.25 9.52 8.79
N GLU A 171 12.53 9.58 8.46
CA GLU A 171 13.17 10.79 7.93
C GLU A 171 12.57 11.18 6.58
N ASP A 172 12.34 10.18 5.70
CA ASP A 172 11.65 10.39 4.43
C ASP A 172 10.25 10.96 4.67
N PHE A 173 9.48 10.35 5.58
CA PHE A 173 8.13 10.82 5.90
C PHE A 173 8.15 12.27 6.35
N GLU A 174 9.05 12.62 7.27
CA GLU A 174 9.14 13.98 7.81
C GLU A 174 9.49 15.02 6.73
N ALA A 175 10.21 14.61 5.70
CA ALA A 175 10.62 15.49 4.60
C ALA A 175 9.54 15.69 3.54
N ARG A 176 8.45 14.93 3.58
CA ARG A 176 7.38 15.04 2.59
C ARG A 176 6.54 16.30 2.80
N PRO A 177 5.96 16.88 1.72
CA PRO A 177 5.03 17.99 1.89
C PRO A 177 3.77 17.54 2.63
N ASP A 178 3.12 18.49 3.31
CA ASP A 178 1.90 18.21 4.06
C ASP A 178 0.76 17.80 3.13
N PHE A 179 0.66 18.44 1.96
CA PHE A 179 -0.41 18.19 0.99
C PHE A 179 0.15 18.09 -0.42
N THR A 180 -0.58 17.42 -1.30
CA THR A 180 -0.25 17.34 -2.73
C THR A 180 -0.61 18.67 -3.39
N GLU A 181 0.33 19.24 -4.15
CA GLU A 181 0.11 20.48 -4.92
C GLU A 181 -0.54 20.20 -6.27
#